data_059dd1846009fb8471254a7dec61f8e0
#
_entry.id   059dd1846009fb8471254a7dec61f8e0
#
_cell.length_a   1.000
_cell.length_b   1.000
_cell.length_c   1.000
_cell.angle_alpha   90.00
_cell.angle_beta   90.00
_cell.angle_gamma   90.00
#
_symmetry.space_group_name_H-M   'P 1'
#
loop_
_entity.id
_entity.type
_entity.pdbx_description
1 polymer ?
#
loop_
_entity_poly.entity_id
_entity_poly.type
_entity_poly.pdbx_seq_one_letter_code
_entity_poly.pdbx_strand_id
1 'polypeptide(L)'
;MKSRLLLLAVLLVIICASCQPKKKTEPEKEAITGATYTNPLRERGAEPWAVFHEGKYYYTQGAESRIVLWETSDITNLNDSLKKPVWIPTDPSNSHHLWAPEM
;
A
#
# COMPACT_ATOMS: atom_id res chain seq x y z
N MET A 1 38.80 -36.00 -31.74
CA MET A 1 38.96 -34.86 -30.82
C MET A 1 38.11 -33.65 -31.21
N LYS A 2 37.99 -33.25 -32.46
CA LYS A 2 37.23 -32.06 -32.92
C LYS A 2 35.71 -32.16 -32.65
N SER A 3 35.12 -33.36 -32.77
CA SER A 3 33.66 -33.56 -32.57
C SER A 3 33.22 -33.38 -31.10
N ARG A 4 34.06 -33.78 -30.13
CA ARG A 4 33.75 -33.61 -28.69
C ARG A 4 33.86 -32.15 -28.24
N LEU A 5 34.77 -31.39 -28.85
CA LEU A 5 34.93 -29.97 -28.57
C LEU A 5 33.73 -29.15 -29.09
N LEU A 6 33.17 -29.54 -30.23
CA LEU A 6 31.99 -28.91 -30.82
C LEU A 6 30.72 -29.14 -29.95
N LEU A 7 30.56 -30.37 -29.42
CA LEU A 7 29.46 -30.73 -28.52
C LEU A 7 29.53 -29.95 -27.20
N LEU A 8 30.71 -29.77 -26.64
CA LEU A 8 30.91 -28.96 -25.42
C LEU A 8 30.60 -27.47 -25.64
N ALA A 9 30.95 -26.91 -26.79
CA ALA A 9 30.68 -25.53 -27.15
C ALA A 9 29.17 -25.30 -27.33
N VAL A 10 28.45 -26.23 -27.94
CA VAL A 10 26.98 -26.13 -28.11
C VAL A 10 26.26 -26.27 -26.77
N LEU A 11 26.73 -27.14 -25.87
CA LEU A 11 26.13 -27.29 -24.54
C LEU A 11 26.29 -26.01 -23.67
N LEU A 12 27.45 -25.34 -23.79
CA LEU A 12 27.74 -24.10 -23.05
C LEU A 12 26.83 -22.94 -23.50
N VAL A 13 26.51 -22.86 -24.79
CA VAL A 13 25.61 -21.81 -25.33
C VAL A 13 24.18 -21.99 -24.86
N ILE A 14 23.70 -23.22 -24.68
CA ILE A 14 22.36 -23.53 -24.22
C ILE A 14 22.18 -23.11 -22.73
N ILE A 15 23.23 -23.26 -21.91
CA ILE A 15 23.16 -22.89 -20.50
C ILE A 15 23.09 -21.37 -20.31
N CYS A 16 23.76 -20.58 -21.16
CA CYS A 16 23.72 -19.12 -21.09
C CYS A 16 22.36 -18.50 -21.52
N ALA A 17 21.57 -19.19 -22.33
CA ALA A 17 20.28 -18.70 -22.79
C ALA A 17 19.17 -18.81 -21.72
N SER A 18 19.41 -19.51 -20.61
CA SER A 18 18.40 -19.77 -19.57
C SER A 18 18.35 -18.70 -18.46
N CYS A 19 19.30 -17.76 -18.42
CA CYS A 19 19.33 -16.68 -17.44
C CYS A 19 18.74 -15.38 -18.00
N GLN A 20 17.48 -15.39 -18.42
CA GLN A 20 16.76 -14.13 -18.57
C GLN A 20 16.23 -13.70 -17.19
N PRO A 21 16.58 -12.50 -16.69
CA PRO A 21 15.98 -11.98 -15.49
C PRO A 21 14.47 -11.86 -15.75
N LYS A 22 13.66 -12.58 -14.97
CA LYS A 22 12.20 -12.38 -14.96
C LYS A 22 11.98 -10.90 -14.68
N LYS A 23 11.60 -10.15 -15.71
CA LYS A 23 11.09 -8.80 -15.57
C LYS A 23 9.94 -8.93 -14.57
N LYS A 24 10.11 -8.41 -13.35
CA LYS A 24 8.98 -8.19 -12.46
C LYS A 24 8.03 -7.30 -13.24
N THR A 25 6.97 -7.87 -13.73
CA THR A 25 5.83 -7.09 -14.23
C THR A 25 5.27 -6.43 -13.00
N GLU A 26 5.63 -5.17 -12.79
CA GLU A 26 4.93 -4.30 -11.87
C GLU A 26 3.46 -4.36 -12.29
N PRO A 27 2.51 -4.62 -11.39
CA PRO A 27 1.11 -4.67 -11.78
C PRO A 27 0.80 -3.33 -12.42
N GLU A 28 0.51 -3.36 -13.70
CA GLU A 28 0.06 -2.20 -14.47
C GLU A 28 -1.13 -1.63 -13.70
N LYS A 29 -0.93 -0.46 -13.11
CA LYS A 29 -1.95 0.27 -12.38
C LYS A 29 -3.03 0.59 -13.41
N GLU A 30 -4.07 -0.25 -13.48
CA GLU A 30 -5.26 0.06 -14.28
C GLU A 30 -5.67 1.48 -13.88
N ALA A 31 -5.46 2.41 -14.79
CA ALA A 31 -5.97 3.75 -14.62
C ALA A 31 -7.48 3.61 -14.49
N ILE A 32 -8.02 3.94 -13.32
CA ILE A 32 -9.47 3.93 -13.07
C ILE A 32 -10.05 5.03 -13.96
N THR A 33 -10.30 4.66 -15.22
CA THR A 33 -10.90 5.55 -16.20
C THR A 33 -12.37 5.72 -15.83
N GLY A 34 -12.72 6.92 -15.40
CA GLY A 34 -14.11 7.31 -15.13
C GLY A 34 -14.51 7.43 -13.67
N ALA A 35 -13.66 7.09 -12.71
CA ALA A 35 -13.94 7.40 -11.31
C ALA A 35 -13.73 8.91 -11.05
N THR A 36 -14.75 9.56 -10.58
CA THR A 36 -14.70 10.96 -10.14
C THR A 36 -14.81 11.00 -8.62
N TYR A 37 -14.10 11.93 -8.01
CA TYR A 37 -14.21 12.19 -6.57
C TYR A 37 -14.30 13.70 -6.33
N THR A 38 -14.83 14.07 -5.19
CA THR A 38 -14.96 15.48 -4.79
C THR A 38 -14.00 15.77 -3.63
N ASN A 39 -13.25 16.85 -3.76
CA ASN A 39 -12.42 17.36 -2.68
C ASN A 39 -13.19 18.41 -1.86
N PRO A 40 -12.98 18.47 -0.55
CA PRO A 40 -12.14 17.58 0.25
C PRO A 40 -12.81 16.20 0.47
N LEU A 41 -12.01 15.15 0.59
CA LEU A 41 -12.50 13.80 0.95
C LEU A 41 -13.09 13.77 2.37
N ARG A 42 -12.61 14.66 3.23
CA ARG A 42 -13.07 14.88 4.60
C ARG A 42 -13.21 16.37 4.86
N GLU A 43 -14.31 16.76 5.50
CA GLU A 43 -14.52 18.17 5.91
C GLU A 43 -13.50 18.63 6.96
N ARG A 44 -13.08 17.71 7.80
CA ARG A 44 -12.09 17.96 8.87
C ARG A 44 -11.08 16.81 8.88
N GLY A 45 -9.83 17.17 9.08
CA GLY A 45 -8.73 16.24 9.22
C GLY A 45 -7.42 17.01 9.23
N ALA A 46 -6.53 16.64 10.14
CA ALA A 46 -5.17 17.13 10.20
C ALA A 46 -4.23 15.94 10.14
N GLU A 47 -3.04 16.15 9.56
CA GLU A 47 -1.98 15.14 9.52
C GLU A 47 -2.49 13.76 9.05
N PRO A 48 -3.10 13.70 7.85
CA PRO A 48 -3.67 12.47 7.35
C PRO A 48 -2.56 11.48 6.98
N TRP A 49 -2.77 10.22 7.33
CA TRP A 49 -1.90 9.13 6.91
C TRP A 49 -2.73 7.98 6.33
N ALA A 50 -2.23 7.36 5.28
CA ALA A 50 -2.93 6.25 4.63
C ALA A 50 -1.94 5.21 4.10
N VAL A 51 -2.30 3.94 4.24
CA VAL A 51 -1.60 2.81 3.63
C VAL A 51 -2.58 1.94 2.86
N PHE A 52 -2.11 1.36 1.75
CA PHE A 52 -2.83 0.33 1.02
C PHE A 52 -2.20 -1.02 1.30
N HIS A 53 -3.00 -1.95 1.82
CA HIS A 53 -2.57 -3.30 2.14
C HIS A 53 -3.69 -4.30 1.86
N GLU A 54 -3.37 -5.40 1.19
CA GLU A 54 -4.31 -6.49 0.88
C GLU A 54 -5.65 -6.06 0.28
N GLY A 55 -5.61 -5.10 -0.67
CA GLY A 55 -6.80 -4.62 -1.37
C GLY A 55 -7.63 -3.61 -0.61
N LYS A 56 -7.16 -3.11 0.53
CA LYS A 56 -7.82 -2.11 1.36
C LYS A 56 -6.92 -0.93 1.66
N TYR A 57 -7.54 0.22 1.85
CA TYR A 57 -6.92 1.41 2.42
C TYR A 57 -7.23 1.46 3.91
N TYR A 58 -6.20 1.74 4.66
CA TYR A 58 -6.25 2.07 6.08
C TYR A 58 -5.88 3.53 6.21
N TYR A 59 -6.81 4.33 6.69
CA TYR A 59 -6.66 5.77 6.81
C TYR A 59 -6.81 6.19 8.26
N THR A 60 -5.96 7.11 8.70
CA THR A 60 -6.05 7.76 10.00
C THR A 60 -5.74 9.24 9.86
N GLN A 61 -6.12 10.01 10.85
CA GLN A 61 -5.85 11.45 10.95
C GLN A 61 -5.71 11.85 12.41
N GLY A 62 -5.13 13.01 12.65
CA GLY A 62 -5.04 13.58 13.98
C GLY A 62 -6.42 13.65 14.66
N ALA A 63 -6.46 13.24 15.91
CA ALA A 63 -7.64 13.28 16.75
C ALA A 63 -7.27 13.78 18.14
N GLU A 64 -8.22 14.44 18.82
CA GLU A 64 -7.92 15.08 20.10
C GLU A 64 -7.74 14.10 21.25
N SER A 65 -8.49 12.99 21.25
CA SER A 65 -8.62 12.12 22.44
C SER A 65 -8.56 10.62 22.18
N ARG A 66 -8.39 10.19 20.94
CA ARG A 66 -8.32 8.77 20.57
C ARG A 66 -7.71 8.60 19.19
N ILE A 67 -7.18 7.43 18.88
CA ILE A 67 -6.78 7.09 17.52
C ILE A 67 -7.91 6.32 16.86
N VAL A 68 -8.30 6.76 15.68
CA VAL A 68 -9.34 6.14 14.87
C VAL A 68 -8.80 5.73 13.53
N LEU A 69 -9.34 4.65 12.99
CA LEU A 69 -8.95 4.07 11.72
C LEU A 69 -10.18 3.90 10.84
N TRP A 70 -10.06 4.29 9.58
CA TRP A 70 -11.00 3.91 8.52
C TRP A 70 -10.40 2.76 7.72
N GLU A 71 -11.16 1.74 7.49
CA GLU A 71 -10.83 0.61 6.63
C GLU A 71 -11.81 0.63 5.45
N THR A 72 -11.31 0.81 4.24
CA THR A 72 -12.14 0.91 3.04
C THR A 72 -11.43 0.31 1.82
N SER A 73 -12.19 -0.21 0.86
CA SER A 73 -11.67 -0.57 -0.46
C SER A 73 -11.58 0.63 -1.42
N ASP A 74 -12.18 1.77 -1.06
CA ASP A 74 -12.22 2.99 -1.86
C ASP A 74 -11.83 4.19 -0.99
N ILE A 75 -10.62 4.72 -1.20
CA ILE A 75 -10.09 5.85 -0.43
C ILE A 75 -10.92 7.13 -0.60
N THR A 76 -11.72 7.24 -1.64
CA THR A 76 -12.62 8.37 -1.84
C THR A 76 -13.88 8.28 -0.96
N ASN A 77 -14.11 7.13 -0.35
CA ASN A 77 -15.21 6.89 0.58
C ASN A 77 -14.68 6.72 2.01
N LEU A 78 -14.46 7.84 2.68
CA LEU A 78 -14.08 7.90 4.09
C LEU A 78 -15.29 8.23 4.98
N ASN A 79 -16.35 7.46 4.81
CA ASN A 79 -17.58 7.62 5.60
C ASN A 79 -17.34 7.31 7.10
N ASP A 80 -17.97 8.05 7.99
CA ASP A 80 -17.80 7.86 9.43
C ASP A 80 -18.31 6.51 9.95
N SER A 81 -19.20 5.83 9.21
CA SER A 81 -19.61 4.46 9.53
C SER A 81 -18.49 3.43 9.44
N LEU A 82 -17.42 3.75 8.68
CA LEU A 82 -16.22 2.90 8.53
C LEU A 82 -15.19 3.16 9.62
N LYS A 83 -15.41 4.18 10.44
CA LYS A 83 -14.47 4.62 11.48
C LYS A 83 -14.53 3.71 12.70
N LYS A 84 -13.38 3.19 13.09
CA LYS A 84 -13.21 2.35 14.28
C LYS A 84 -12.18 2.98 15.21
N PRO A 85 -12.45 3.13 16.52
CA PRO A 85 -11.42 3.48 17.47
C PRO A 85 -10.46 2.28 17.61
N VAL A 86 -9.16 2.53 17.40
CA VAL A 86 -8.13 1.50 17.54
C VAL A 86 -7.31 1.70 18.80
N TRP A 87 -7.34 2.90 19.35
CA TRP A 87 -6.74 3.19 20.65
C TRP A 87 -7.52 4.29 21.39
N ILE A 88 -7.86 4.02 22.62
CA ILE A 88 -8.50 4.97 23.53
C ILE A 88 -7.64 5.02 24.79
N PRO A 89 -7.00 6.14 25.10
CA PRO A 89 -6.16 6.28 26.26
C PRO A 89 -7.01 6.18 27.54
N THR A 90 -6.48 5.49 28.53
CA THR A 90 -7.08 5.35 29.85
C THR A 90 -6.41 6.27 30.88
N ASP A 91 -5.22 6.77 30.55
CA ASP A 91 -4.46 7.69 31.41
C ASP A 91 -4.65 9.13 30.94
N PRO A 92 -5.06 10.04 31.81
CA PRO A 92 -5.23 11.46 31.47
C PRO A 92 -3.96 12.13 30.90
N SER A 93 -2.77 11.66 31.28
CA SER A 93 -1.50 12.25 30.82
C SER A 93 -1.23 12.03 29.32
N ASN A 94 -1.87 11.03 28.71
CA ASN A 94 -1.74 10.70 27.30
C ASN A 94 -3.06 10.75 26.52
N SER A 95 -4.07 11.44 27.06
CA SER A 95 -5.43 11.50 26.49
C SER A 95 -5.71 12.75 25.66
N HIS A 96 -4.72 13.60 25.44
CA HIS A 96 -4.87 14.86 24.71
C HIS A 96 -3.76 15.04 23.69
N HIS A 97 -4.05 15.82 22.63
CA HIS A 97 -3.08 16.19 21.59
C HIS A 97 -2.45 14.99 20.88
N LEU A 98 -3.28 14.03 20.50
CA LEU A 98 -2.86 12.88 19.72
C LEU A 98 -2.73 13.28 18.25
N TRP A 99 -1.51 13.62 17.84
CA TRP A 99 -1.21 14.14 16.51
C TRP A 99 -0.42 13.12 15.68
N ALA A 100 -0.49 13.27 14.36
CA ALA A 100 0.28 12.50 13.39
C ALA A 100 0.31 10.97 13.65
N PRO A 101 -0.83 10.29 13.80
CA PRO A 101 -0.81 8.84 13.95
C PRO A 101 -0.33 8.18 12.65
N GLU A 102 0.68 7.33 12.75
CA GLU A 102 1.26 6.56 11.64
C GLU A 102 1.16 5.07 11.95
N MET A 103 1.13 4.22 10.87
CA MET A 103 1.06 2.77 10.97
C MET A 103 2.17 2.09 10.15
#